data_380d250b9b1320aed4c86b274f36b906
#
_entry.id   380d250b9b1320aed4c86b274f36b906
#
_cell.length_a   1.000
_cell.length_b   1.000
_cell.length_c   1.000
_cell.angle_alpha   90.00
_cell.angle_beta   90.00
_cell.angle_gamma   90.00
#
_symmetry.space_group_name_H-M   'P 1'
#
loop_
_entity.id
_entity.type
_entity.pdbx_description
1 polymer ?
#
loop_
_entity_poly.entity_id
_entity_poly.type
_entity_poly.pdbx_seq_one_letter_code
_entity_poly.pdbx_strand_id
1 'polypeptide(L)'
;MNLERQIQEFYGKEMLTAMDRQLYLDLMFTIHMDEGWQHVQISKSVDNSHAVDITQWLANNINKDDYQRDRRDFIFKRREDAMMFALKWA
;
A
#
# COMPACT_ATOMS: atom_id res chain seq x y z
N MET A 1 -2.02 -19.59 -7.19
CA MET A 1 -0.57 -19.52 -6.95
C MET A 1 -0.23 -18.23 -6.25
N ASN A 2 0.53 -18.30 -5.20
CA ASN A 2 0.83 -17.14 -4.37
C ASN A 2 2.18 -16.52 -4.79
N LEU A 3 2.14 -15.40 -5.51
CA LEU A 3 3.35 -14.70 -5.96
C LEU A 3 4.19 -14.18 -4.81
N GLU A 4 3.56 -13.74 -3.74
CA GLU A 4 4.25 -13.30 -2.52
C GLU A 4 5.12 -14.41 -1.94
N ARG A 5 4.57 -15.62 -1.85
CA ARG A 5 5.29 -16.80 -1.38
C ARG A 5 6.46 -17.15 -2.30
N GLN A 6 6.27 -17.03 -3.61
CA GLN A 6 7.35 -17.27 -4.58
C GLN A 6 8.49 -16.28 -4.41
N ILE A 7 8.18 -15.02 -4.21
CA ILE A 7 9.19 -13.98 -3.96
C ILE A 7 9.97 -14.31 -2.68
N GLN A 8 9.28 -14.70 -1.62
CA GLN A 8 9.91 -15.08 -0.36
C GLN A 8 10.79 -16.31 -0.50
N GLU A 9 10.34 -17.31 -1.23
CA GLU A 9 11.12 -18.52 -1.48
C GLU A 9 12.38 -18.23 -2.30
N PHE A 10 12.28 -17.35 -3.29
CA PHE A 10 13.38 -16.99 -4.16
C PHE A 10 14.47 -16.23 -3.45
N TYR A 11 14.10 -15.24 -2.62
CA TYR A 11 15.06 -14.36 -1.95
C TYR A 11 15.46 -14.86 -0.57
N GLY A 12 14.65 -15.71 0.07
CA GLY A 12 14.87 -16.14 1.46
C GLY A 12 14.52 -15.04 2.46
N LYS A 13 14.06 -15.44 3.63
CA LYS A 13 13.64 -14.49 4.68
C LYS A 13 14.80 -13.67 5.24
N GLU A 14 15.98 -14.28 5.30
CA GLU A 14 17.16 -13.65 5.91
C GLU A 14 17.77 -12.55 5.04
N MET A 15 17.41 -12.52 3.77
CA MET A 15 17.96 -11.54 2.83
C MET A 15 17.14 -10.28 2.71
N LEU A 16 16.03 -10.18 3.45
CA LEU A 16 15.20 -8.98 3.41
C LEU A 16 15.79 -7.91 4.34
N THR A 17 16.82 -7.24 3.87
CA THR A 17 17.35 -6.03 4.48
C THR A 17 16.37 -4.87 4.27
N ALA A 18 16.66 -3.70 4.85
CA ALA A 18 15.80 -2.52 4.67
C ALA A 18 15.64 -2.13 3.20
N MET A 19 16.69 -2.26 2.37
CA MET A 19 16.63 -2.03 0.92
C MET A 19 15.77 -3.07 0.22
N ASP A 20 15.97 -4.33 0.59
CA ASP A 20 15.20 -5.44 0.02
C ASP A 20 13.72 -5.33 0.40
N ARG A 21 13.44 -4.78 1.58
CA ARG A 21 12.06 -4.52 2.01
C ARG A 21 11.37 -3.52 1.07
N GLN A 22 12.05 -2.45 0.67
CA GLN A 22 11.47 -1.48 -0.26
C GLN A 22 11.21 -2.13 -1.63
N LEU A 23 12.15 -2.93 -2.11
CA LEU A 23 11.96 -3.67 -3.36
C LEU A 23 10.77 -4.63 -3.27
N TYR A 24 10.64 -5.32 -2.14
CA TYR A 24 9.52 -6.22 -1.90
C TYR A 24 8.19 -5.45 -1.92
N LEU A 25 8.12 -4.29 -1.26
CA LEU A 25 6.92 -3.46 -1.24
C LEU A 25 6.57 -2.97 -2.65
N ASP A 26 7.58 -2.57 -3.43
CA ASP A 26 7.37 -2.12 -4.82
C ASP A 26 6.81 -3.26 -5.68
N LEU A 27 7.34 -4.47 -5.51
CA LEU A 27 6.83 -5.64 -6.23
C LEU A 27 5.39 -5.97 -5.84
N MET A 28 5.09 -5.94 -4.55
CA MET A 28 3.73 -6.20 -4.07
C MET A 28 2.75 -5.13 -4.56
N PHE A 29 3.18 -3.88 -4.60
CA PHE A 29 2.38 -2.79 -5.15
C PHE A 29 2.03 -3.06 -6.61
N THR A 30 3.03 -3.43 -7.40
CA THR A 30 2.82 -3.77 -8.82
C THR A 30 1.88 -4.95 -9.00
N ILE A 31 2.06 -6.00 -8.20
CA ILE A 31 1.20 -7.20 -8.24
C ILE A 31 -0.25 -6.83 -7.95
N HIS A 32 -0.50 -6.04 -6.92
CA HIS A 32 -1.85 -5.62 -6.57
C HIS A 32 -2.47 -4.73 -7.64
N MET A 33 -1.68 -3.86 -8.26
CA MET A 33 -2.15 -3.05 -9.39
C MET A 33 -2.58 -3.95 -10.56
N ASP A 34 -1.81 -4.98 -10.85
CA ASP A 34 -2.14 -5.96 -11.90
C ASP A 34 -3.41 -6.76 -11.55
N GLU A 35 -3.68 -6.96 -10.26
CA GLU A 35 -4.90 -7.61 -9.78
C GLU A 35 -6.14 -6.71 -9.83
N GLY A 36 -5.97 -5.46 -10.22
CA GLY A 36 -7.07 -4.52 -10.38
C GLY A 36 -7.35 -3.66 -9.15
N TRP A 37 -6.42 -3.54 -8.24
CA TRP A 37 -6.57 -2.63 -7.11
C TRP A 37 -6.60 -1.18 -7.59
N GLN A 38 -7.37 -0.35 -6.90
CA GLN A 38 -7.58 1.05 -7.28
C GLN A 38 -6.48 1.93 -6.69
N HIS A 39 -5.85 2.73 -7.53
CA HIS A 39 -4.76 3.62 -7.15
C HIS A 39 -5.28 5.02 -6.86
N VAL A 40 -4.86 5.58 -5.73
CA VAL A 40 -5.12 6.97 -5.35
C VAL A 40 -3.79 7.61 -4.97
N GLN A 41 -3.48 8.74 -5.58
CA GLN A 41 -2.28 9.49 -5.26
C GLN A 41 -2.66 10.79 -4.55
N ILE A 42 -1.95 11.10 -3.46
CA ILE A 42 -2.12 12.37 -2.75
C ILE A 42 -1.23 13.41 -3.41
N SER A 43 -1.83 14.52 -3.86
CA SER A 43 -1.12 15.58 -4.57
C SER A 43 -0.31 16.49 -3.65
N LYS A 44 -0.68 16.58 -2.37
CA LYS A 44 0.00 17.45 -1.41
C LYS A 44 1.09 16.70 -0.68
N SER A 45 2.18 17.40 -0.34
CA SER A 45 3.19 16.81 0.52
C SER A 45 2.57 16.52 1.90
N VAL A 46 2.82 15.31 2.38
CA VAL A 46 2.27 14.85 3.67
C VAL A 46 3.26 15.22 4.76
N ASP A 47 2.92 16.18 5.61
CA ASP A 47 3.70 16.46 6.81
C ASP A 47 3.41 15.40 7.87
N ASN A 48 4.13 15.45 9.00
CA ASN A 48 3.99 14.44 10.05
C ASN A 48 2.58 14.41 10.64
N SER A 49 1.94 15.56 10.73
CA SER A 49 0.58 15.69 11.28
C SER A 49 -0.42 15.00 10.37
N HIS A 50 -0.35 15.26 9.06
CA HIS A 50 -1.19 14.61 8.08
C HIS A 50 -0.95 13.10 8.00
N ALA A 51 0.31 12.68 8.11
CA ALA A 51 0.66 11.26 8.08
C ALA A 51 -0.02 10.50 9.22
N VAL A 52 -0.05 11.08 10.42
CA VAL A 52 -0.72 10.48 11.58
C VAL A 52 -2.22 10.40 11.33
N ASP A 53 -2.83 11.48 10.85
CA ASP A 53 -4.26 11.53 10.59
C ASP A 53 -4.68 10.50 9.54
N ILE A 54 -3.92 10.39 8.46
CA ILE A 54 -4.18 9.40 7.41
C ILE A 54 -4.07 7.99 7.97
N THR A 55 -3.03 7.72 8.76
CA THR A 55 -2.81 6.41 9.35
C THR A 55 -3.98 6.02 10.27
N GLN A 56 -4.44 6.94 11.11
CA GLN A 56 -5.57 6.69 11.99
C GLN A 56 -6.86 6.47 11.21
N TRP A 57 -7.10 7.28 10.19
CA TRP A 57 -8.28 7.12 9.34
C TRP A 57 -8.31 5.76 8.67
N LEU A 58 -7.18 5.33 8.11
CA LEU A 58 -7.05 4.02 7.48
C LEU A 58 -7.32 2.89 8.48
N ALA A 59 -6.73 2.99 9.68
CA ALA A 59 -6.92 1.98 10.72
C ALA A 59 -8.39 1.86 11.16
N ASN A 60 -9.12 2.97 11.14
CA ASN A 60 -10.52 3.01 11.60
C ASN A 60 -11.52 2.66 10.51
N ASN A 61 -11.16 2.77 9.24
CA ASN A 61 -12.12 2.67 8.13
C ASN A 61 -11.81 1.56 7.15
N ILE A 62 -10.56 1.10 7.04
CA ILE A 62 -10.13 0.15 6.02
C ILE A 62 -9.44 -1.03 6.71
N ASN A 63 -9.76 -2.25 6.29
CA ASN A 63 -9.05 -3.43 6.75
C ASN A 63 -7.60 -3.36 6.26
N LYS A 64 -6.65 -3.66 7.14
CA LYS A 64 -5.22 -3.60 6.86
C LYS A 64 -4.79 -4.44 5.65
N ASP A 65 -5.53 -5.50 5.34
CA ASP A 65 -5.23 -6.39 4.22
C ASP A 65 -5.84 -5.90 2.90
N ASP A 66 -6.66 -4.85 2.95
CA ASP A 66 -7.39 -4.33 1.80
C ASP A 66 -6.77 -3.05 1.22
N TYR A 67 -5.63 -2.63 1.74
CA TYR A 67 -4.91 -1.49 1.18
C TYR A 67 -3.40 -1.66 1.34
N GLN A 68 -2.67 -0.92 0.52
CA GLN A 68 -1.23 -0.79 0.63
C GLN A 68 -0.85 0.65 0.35
N ARG A 69 0.15 1.15 1.05
CA ARG A 69 0.64 2.51 0.85
C ARG A 69 2.14 2.49 0.59
N ASP A 70 2.57 3.42 -0.27
CA ASP A 70 3.97 3.69 -0.54
C ASP A 70 4.12 5.20 -0.75
N ARG A 71 4.59 5.90 0.30
CA ARG A 71 4.74 7.37 0.29
C ARG A 71 3.40 8.07 0.05
N ARG A 72 3.19 8.65 -1.14
CA ARG A 72 1.94 9.34 -1.50
C ARG A 72 1.00 8.50 -2.34
N ASP A 73 1.43 7.28 -2.66
CA ASP A 73 0.64 6.36 -3.46
C ASP A 73 -0.07 5.36 -2.57
N PHE A 74 -1.37 5.26 -2.75
CA PHE A 74 -2.20 4.34 -2.00
C PHE A 74 -2.97 3.49 -2.98
N ILE A 75 -3.04 2.19 -2.72
CA ILE A 75 -3.87 1.28 -3.50
C ILE A 75 -4.84 0.56 -2.59
N PHE A 76 -6.03 0.35 -3.10
CA PHE A 76 -7.12 -0.26 -2.35
C PHE A 76 -7.70 -1.42 -3.13
N LYS A 77 -7.95 -2.51 -2.43
CA LYS A 77 -8.58 -3.69 -3.01
C LYS A 77 -10.00 -3.38 -3.47
N ARG A 78 -10.72 -2.57 -2.68
CA ARG A 78 -12.11 -2.21 -2.96
C ARG A 78 -12.20 -0.81 -3.55
N ARG A 79 -13.01 -0.69 -4.60
CA ARG A 79 -13.28 0.60 -5.23
C ARG A 79 -13.91 1.59 -4.25
N GLU A 80 -14.81 1.12 -3.41
CA GLU A 80 -15.50 1.95 -2.41
C GLU A 80 -14.51 2.57 -1.43
N ASP A 81 -13.52 1.81 -0.99
CA ASP A 81 -12.49 2.28 -0.08
C ASP A 81 -11.63 3.35 -0.75
N ALA A 82 -11.25 3.12 -2.00
CA ALA A 82 -10.49 4.09 -2.79
C ALA A 82 -11.26 5.40 -2.96
N MET A 83 -12.54 5.32 -3.23
CA MET A 83 -13.40 6.51 -3.38
C MET A 83 -13.52 7.29 -2.07
N MET A 84 -13.75 6.61 -0.96
CA MET A 84 -13.81 7.25 0.35
C MET A 84 -12.50 7.96 0.68
N PHE A 85 -11.40 7.28 0.43
CA PHE A 85 -10.07 7.84 0.67
C PHE A 85 -9.82 9.07 -0.20
N ALA A 86 -10.13 8.97 -1.49
CA ALA A 86 -9.94 10.08 -2.43
C ALA A 86 -10.77 11.31 -2.05
N LEU A 87 -12.01 11.11 -1.63
CA LEU A 87 -12.88 12.20 -1.19
C LEU A 87 -12.35 12.91 0.05
N LYS A 88 -11.63 12.21 0.91
CA LYS A 88 -11.10 12.76 2.14
C LYS A 88 -9.73 13.41 1.96
N TRP A 89 -8.84 12.78 1.20
CA TRP A 89 -7.41 13.11 1.22
C TRP A 89 -6.81 13.54 -0.11
N ALA A 90 -7.39 13.13 -1.22
CA ALA A 90 -6.84 13.47 -2.54
C ALA A 90 -7.17 14.88 -2.99
#